data_f6bec2085fc1c84a94e8c7861b055259
#
_entry.id   f6bec2085fc1c84a94e8c7861b055259
#
_cell.length_a   1.000
_cell.length_b   1.000
_cell.length_c   1.000
_cell.angle_alpha   90.00
_cell.angle_beta   90.00
_cell.angle_gamma   90.00
#
_symmetry.space_group_name_H-M   'P 1'
#
loop_
_entity.id
_entity.type
_entity.pdbx_description
1 polymer ?
#
loop_
_entity_poly.entity_id
_entity_poly.type
_entity_poly.pdbx_seq_one_letter_code
_entity_poly.pdbx_strand_id
1 'polypeptide(L)'
;MALCRRISYLYALALLTVYALFLPLGGYERMMEGKYRAFLLLSLGYVLAMTALGAWKAVRWREPMCLAALAYLALTALSAALSPYGTAVLLGGTRRDGLLTAALYIAVFLLLARHLRPDRRLLYAAAASAALCDLLVLVQLTGRNPF
;
A
#
# COMPACT_ATOMS: atom_id res chain seq x y z
N MET A 1 -20.99 -6.18 -7.25
CA MET A 1 -20.18 -4.99 -7.61
C MET A 1 -20.25 -3.85 -6.59
N ALA A 2 -21.39 -3.57 -5.96
CA ALA A 2 -21.49 -2.52 -4.93
C ALA A 2 -20.60 -2.77 -3.72
N LEU A 3 -20.54 -4.02 -3.24
CA LEU A 3 -19.70 -4.42 -2.10
C LEU A 3 -18.20 -4.23 -2.39
N CYS A 4 -17.71 -4.64 -3.57
CA CYS A 4 -16.31 -4.43 -3.94
C CYS A 4 -15.92 -2.95 -3.95
N ARG A 5 -16.81 -2.06 -4.42
CA ARG A 5 -16.58 -0.60 -4.38
C ARG A 5 -16.49 -0.09 -2.94
N ARG A 6 -17.38 -0.57 -2.07
CA ARG A 6 -17.42 -0.17 -0.65
C ARG A 6 -16.14 -0.60 0.07
N ILE A 7 -15.69 -1.84 -0.14
CA ILE A 7 -14.45 -2.36 0.43
C ILE A 7 -13.24 -1.58 -0.09
N SER A 8 -13.17 -1.31 -1.41
CA SER A 8 -12.08 -0.51 -1.99
C SER A 8 -12.05 0.92 -1.44
N TYR A 9 -13.22 1.51 -1.22
CA TYR A 9 -13.32 2.85 -0.62
C TYR A 9 -12.85 2.85 0.84
N LEU A 10 -13.29 1.87 1.65
CA LEU A 10 -12.87 1.75 3.05
C LEU A 10 -11.37 1.47 3.17
N TYR A 11 -10.82 0.62 2.29
CA TYR A 11 -9.39 0.36 2.25
C TYR A 11 -8.60 1.62 1.89
N ALA A 12 -9.00 2.36 0.85
CA ALA A 12 -8.34 3.60 0.47
C ALA A 12 -8.44 4.66 1.59
N LEU A 13 -9.59 4.76 2.24
CA LEU A 13 -9.76 5.65 3.39
C LEU A 13 -8.83 5.24 4.54
N ALA A 14 -8.75 3.95 4.88
CA ALA A 14 -7.87 3.45 5.93
C ALA A 14 -6.40 3.71 5.63
N LEU A 15 -5.95 3.56 4.36
CA LEU A 15 -4.59 3.90 3.95
C LEU A 15 -4.29 5.39 4.08
N LEU A 16 -5.23 6.24 3.64
CA LEU A 16 -5.02 7.68 3.62
C LEU A 16 -5.14 8.33 5.00
N THR A 17 -5.78 7.66 5.96
CA THR A 17 -5.97 8.19 7.32
C THR A 17 -5.22 7.37 8.36
N VAL A 18 -5.75 6.19 8.70
CA VAL A 18 -5.21 5.36 9.80
C VAL A 18 -3.76 4.98 9.55
N TYR A 19 -3.44 4.49 8.35
CA TYR A 19 -2.06 4.09 8.03
C TYR A 19 -1.12 5.30 7.93
N ALA A 20 -1.55 6.41 7.34
CA ALA A 20 -0.74 7.63 7.24
C ALA A 20 -0.37 8.16 8.62
N LEU A 21 -1.33 8.19 9.56
CA LEU A 21 -1.15 8.68 10.92
C LEU A 21 -0.62 7.63 11.90
N PHE A 22 -0.46 6.38 11.47
CA PHE A 22 0.09 5.32 12.29
C PHE A 22 1.60 5.51 12.49
N LEU A 23 1.97 5.98 13.66
CA LEU A 23 3.35 6.26 14.06
C LEU A 23 3.71 5.41 15.29
N PRO A 24 4.20 4.17 15.09
CA PRO A 24 4.63 3.33 16.19
C PRO A 24 5.79 3.99 16.96
N LEU A 25 5.64 4.08 18.28
CA LEU A 25 6.67 4.62 19.16
C LEU A 25 7.86 3.64 19.28
N GLY A 26 9.09 4.15 19.40
CA GLY A 26 10.27 3.32 19.68
C GLY A 26 11.41 3.41 18.69
N GLY A 27 11.52 4.54 17.99
CA GLY A 27 12.62 4.83 17.07
C GLY A 27 12.36 4.42 15.62
N TYR A 28 13.22 4.90 14.72
CA TYR A 28 13.04 4.81 13.27
C TYR A 28 12.85 3.36 12.76
N GLU A 29 13.67 2.43 13.24
CA GLU A 29 13.59 1.03 12.77
C GLU A 29 12.27 0.36 13.16
N ARG A 30 11.82 0.56 14.40
CA ARG A 30 10.53 0.02 14.87
C ARG A 30 9.35 0.67 14.16
N MET A 31 9.46 1.96 13.83
CA MET A 31 8.45 2.68 13.08
C MET A 31 8.33 2.11 11.67
N MET A 32 9.45 1.87 10.97
CA MET A 32 9.45 1.29 9.64
C MET A 32 8.86 -0.13 9.62
N GLU A 33 9.27 -0.98 10.57
CA GLU A 33 8.74 -2.33 10.66
C GLU A 33 7.26 -2.35 11.04
N GLY A 34 6.83 -1.51 11.98
CA GLY A 34 5.44 -1.38 12.38
C GLY A 34 4.54 -0.91 11.23
N LYS A 35 4.97 0.09 10.48
CA LYS A 35 4.28 0.55 9.27
C LYS A 35 4.20 -0.55 8.21
N TYR A 36 5.28 -1.25 7.96
CA TYR A 36 5.28 -2.35 6.99
C TYR A 36 4.31 -3.45 7.39
N ARG A 37 4.29 -3.88 8.65
CA ARG A 37 3.34 -4.88 9.15
C ARG A 37 1.88 -4.40 9.01
N ALA A 38 1.61 -3.15 9.36
CA ALA A 38 0.28 -2.56 9.20
C ALA A 38 -0.15 -2.53 7.73
N PHE A 39 0.75 -2.13 6.83
CA PHE A 39 0.52 -2.16 5.38
C PHE A 39 0.23 -3.58 4.89
N LEU A 40 1.04 -4.58 5.29
CA LEU A 40 0.85 -5.97 4.92
C LEU A 40 -0.52 -6.49 5.34
N LEU A 41 -0.89 -6.28 6.60
CA LEU A 41 -2.18 -6.76 7.14
C LEU A 41 -3.36 -6.12 6.42
N LEU A 42 -3.34 -4.80 6.23
CA LEU A 42 -4.41 -4.08 5.53
C LEU A 42 -4.51 -4.51 4.06
N SER A 43 -3.37 -4.59 3.36
CA SER A 43 -3.35 -4.87 1.93
C SER A 43 -3.64 -6.34 1.63
N LEU A 44 -3.09 -7.27 2.42
CA LEU A 44 -3.38 -8.68 2.29
C LEU A 44 -4.85 -8.97 2.59
N GLY A 45 -5.39 -8.40 3.68
CA GLY A 45 -6.81 -8.51 4.02
C GLY A 45 -7.71 -7.97 2.90
N TYR A 46 -7.34 -6.82 2.31
CA TYR A 46 -8.05 -6.25 1.17
C TYR A 46 -8.02 -7.18 -0.05
N VAL A 47 -6.83 -7.65 -0.45
CA VAL A 47 -6.67 -8.53 -1.63
C VAL A 47 -7.42 -9.84 -1.42
N LEU A 48 -7.33 -10.46 -0.24
CA LEU A 48 -8.07 -11.69 0.07
C LEU A 48 -9.58 -11.49 0.02
N ALA A 49 -10.10 -10.43 0.62
CA ALA A 49 -11.52 -10.11 0.58
C ALA A 49 -12.03 -9.88 -0.86
N MET A 50 -11.26 -9.13 -1.66
CA MET A 50 -11.60 -8.87 -3.06
C MET A 50 -11.51 -10.14 -3.91
N THR A 51 -10.57 -11.03 -3.63
CA THR A 51 -10.44 -12.32 -4.31
C THR A 51 -11.62 -13.22 -3.99
N ALA A 52 -12.01 -13.32 -2.72
CA ALA A 52 -13.19 -14.09 -2.30
C ALA A 52 -14.49 -13.61 -2.98
N LEU A 53 -14.60 -12.30 -3.25
CA LEU A 53 -15.72 -11.70 -3.96
C LEU A 53 -15.62 -11.84 -5.50
N GLY A 54 -14.58 -12.46 -6.02
CA GLY A 54 -14.39 -12.62 -7.47
C GLY A 54 -14.12 -11.30 -8.20
N ALA A 55 -13.58 -10.29 -7.51
CA ALA A 55 -13.37 -8.94 -8.04
C ALA A 55 -12.42 -8.89 -9.24
N TRP A 56 -11.50 -9.86 -9.35
CA TRP A 56 -10.55 -9.99 -10.46
C TRP A 56 -11.21 -10.15 -11.83
N LYS A 57 -12.42 -10.71 -11.88
CA LYS A 57 -13.20 -10.86 -13.14
C LYS A 57 -13.53 -9.51 -13.79
N ALA A 58 -13.55 -8.44 -13.03
CA ALA A 58 -13.82 -7.10 -13.52
C ALA A 58 -12.57 -6.35 -13.98
N VAL A 59 -11.38 -6.86 -13.70
CA VAL A 59 -10.10 -6.24 -14.11
C VAL A 59 -9.95 -6.38 -15.63
N ARG A 60 -9.62 -5.28 -16.29
CA ARG A 60 -9.40 -5.23 -17.73
C ARG A 60 -7.94 -5.47 -18.06
N TRP A 61 -7.55 -6.73 -18.10
CA TRP A 61 -6.16 -7.16 -18.25
C TRP A 61 -5.44 -6.64 -19.51
N ARG A 62 -6.20 -6.26 -20.55
CA ARG A 62 -5.65 -5.73 -21.81
C ARG A 62 -5.48 -4.21 -21.83
N GLU A 63 -5.87 -3.51 -20.77
CA GLU A 63 -5.62 -2.07 -20.70
C GLU A 63 -4.12 -1.78 -20.58
N PRO A 64 -3.59 -0.75 -21.27
CA PRO A 64 -2.15 -0.44 -21.26
C PRO A 64 -1.57 -0.31 -19.86
N MET A 65 -2.32 0.29 -18.93
CA MET A 65 -1.92 0.46 -17.54
C MET A 65 -1.77 -0.90 -16.81
N CYS A 66 -2.68 -1.85 -17.06
CA CYS A 66 -2.57 -3.20 -16.49
C CYS A 66 -1.39 -3.96 -17.09
N LEU A 67 -1.16 -3.84 -18.39
CA LEU A 67 -0.02 -4.46 -19.07
C LEU A 67 1.31 -3.89 -18.56
N ALA A 68 1.41 -2.58 -18.36
CA ALA A 68 2.59 -1.94 -17.80
C ALA A 68 2.88 -2.42 -16.36
N ALA A 69 1.85 -2.54 -15.52
CA ALA A 69 1.97 -3.06 -14.17
C ALA A 69 2.43 -4.53 -14.14
N LEU A 70 1.88 -5.35 -15.03
CA LEU A 70 2.28 -6.76 -15.17
C LEU A 70 3.70 -6.89 -15.73
N ALA A 71 4.08 -6.06 -16.71
CA ALA A 71 5.44 -6.02 -17.25
C ALA A 71 6.44 -5.63 -16.16
N TYR A 72 6.12 -4.61 -15.35
CA TYR A 72 6.94 -4.25 -14.19
C TYR A 72 7.11 -5.43 -13.22
N LEU A 73 6.01 -6.13 -12.89
CA LEU A 73 6.09 -7.30 -12.01
C LEU A 73 6.94 -8.42 -12.61
N ALA A 74 6.80 -8.69 -13.92
CA ALA A 74 7.58 -9.70 -14.62
C ALA A 74 9.08 -9.35 -14.61
N LEU A 75 9.43 -8.09 -14.86
CA LEU A 75 10.83 -7.62 -14.80
C LEU A 75 11.39 -7.71 -13.38
N THR A 76 10.60 -7.34 -12.38
CA THR A 76 11.00 -7.46 -10.96
C THR A 76 11.21 -8.93 -10.58
N ALA A 77 10.32 -9.82 -11.01
CA ALA A 77 10.44 -11.26 -10.77
C ALA A 77 11.67 -11.86 -11.49
N LEU A 78 11.93 -11.45 -12.72
CA LEU A 78 13.11 -11.86 -13.46
C LEU A 78 14.39 -11.38 -12.77
N SER A 79 14.44 -10.13 -12.35
CA SER A 79 15.55 -9.56 -11.58
C SER A 79 15.77 -10.32 -10.28
N ALA A 80 14.68 -10.66 -9.57
CA ALA A 80 14.76 -11.46 -8.34
C ALA A 80 15.30 -12.87 -8.59
N ALA A 81 14.87 -13.51 -9.67
CA ALA A 81 15.32 -14.87 -10.03
C ALA A 81 16.81 -14.92 -10.42
N LEU A 82 17.33 -13.85 -11.03
CA LEU A 82 18.73 -13.73 -11.44
C LEU A 82 19.64 -13.18 -10.32
N SER A 83 19.08 -12.79 -9.19
CA SER A 83 19.83 -12.19 -8.10
C SER A 83 20.61 -13.23 -7.29
N PRO A 84 21.87 -12.96 -6.96
CA PRO A 84 22.69 -13.85 -6.12
C PRO A 84 22.26 -13.85 -4.64
N TYR A 85 21.35 -12.95 -4.24
CA TYR A 85 20.99 -12.75 -2.82
C TYR A 85 19.87 -13.68 -2.31
N GLY A 86 19.45 -14.67 -3.09
CA GLY A 86 18.51 -15.72 -2.69
C GLY A 86 17.19 -15.18 -2.12
N THR A 87 16.76 -15.71 -0.98
CA THR A 87 15.47 -15.36 -0.35
C THR A 87 15.37 -13.91 0.15
N ALA A 88 16.50 -13.23 0.37
CA ALA A 88 16.51 -11.83 0.79
C ALA A 88 15.83 -10.90 -0.24
N VAL A 89 15.89 -11.25 -1.52
CA VAL A 89 15.22 -10.49 -2.59
C VAL A 89 13.70 -10.60 -2.52
N LEU A 90 13.18 -11.71 -2.03
CA LEU A 90 11.73 -11.92 -1.89
C LEU A 90 11.14 -10.97 -0.82
N LEU A 91 11.86 -10.76 0.28
CA LEU A 91 11.42 -9.95 1.42
C LEU A 91 11.96 -8.52 1.38
N GLY A 92 13.07 -8.25 0.66
CA GLY A 92 13.60 -6.92 0.45
C GLY A 92 14.46 -6.36 1.58
N GLY A 93 15.21 -7.19 2.30
CA GLY A 93 16.16 -6.75 3.34
C GLY A 93 15.51 -5.85 4.41
N THR A 94 16.24 -4.84 4.87
CA THR A 94 15.78 -3.91 5.92
C THR A 94 14.62 -3.00 5.47
N ARG A 95 14.55 -2.64 4.19
CA ARG A 95 13.48 -1.79 3.65
C ARG A 95 12.20 -2.53 3.33
N ARG A 96 12.23 -3.87 3.32
CA ARG A 96 11.08 -4.73 2.99
C ARG A 96 10.48 -4.48 1.59
N ASP A 97 11.24 -3.91 0.65
CA ASP A 97 10.83 -3.62 -0.73
C ASP A 97 11.12 -4.79 -1.68
N GLY A 98 10.83 -6.01 -1.25
CA GLY A 98 11.06 -7.22 -2.03
C GLY A 98 9.96 -7.54 -3.04
N LEU A 99 10.17 -8.63 -3.79
CA LEU A 99 9.23 -9.11 -4.81
C LEU A 99 7.80 -9.31 -4.28
N LEU A 100 7.66 -9.83 -3.05
CA LEU A 100 6.34 -10.05 -2.43
C LEU A 100 5.61 -8.73 -2.19
N THR A 101 6.32 -7.71 -1.75
CA THR A 101 5.77 -6.37 -1.54
C THR A 101 5.37 -5.73 -2.88
N ALA A 102 6.21 -5.86 -3.91
CA ALA A 102 5.91 -5.38 -5.26
C ALA A 102 4.66 -6.06 -5.84
N ALA A 103 4.55 -7.38 -5.68
CA ALA A 103 3.37 -8.13 -6.11
C ALA A 103 2.10 -7.66 -5.39
N LEU A 104 2.20 -7.40 -4.08
CA LEU A 104 1.08 -6.89 -3.30
C LEU A 104 0.67 -5.48 -3.73
N TYR A 105 1.63 -4.57 -4.00
CA TYR A 105 1.35 -3.24 -4.54
C TYR A 105 0.59 -3.32 -5.87
N ILE A 106 1.02 -4.20 -6.77
CA ILE A 106 0.37 -4.37 -8.07
C ILE A 106 -1.03 -4.96 -7.92
N ALA A 107 -1.21 -5.97 -7.06
CA ALA A 107 -2.53 -6.53 -6.79
C ALA A 107 -3.50 -5.47 -6.24
N VAL A 108 -3.07 -4.69 -5.26
CA VAL A 108 -3.83 -3.56 -4.70
C VAL A 108 -4.15 -2.53 -5.77
N PHE A 109 -3.14 -2.14 -6.56
CA PHE A 109 -3.30 -1.17 -7.64
C PHE A 109 -4.35 -1.60 -8.66
N LEU A 110 -4.28 -2.83 -9.17
CA LEU A 110 -5.23 -3.35 -10.17
C LEU A 110 -6.67 -3.39 -9.63
N LEU A 111 -6.83 -3.79 -8.37
CA LEU A 111 -8.13 -3.84 -7.72
C LEU A 111 -8.68 -2.44 -7.45
N LEU A 112 -7.86 -1.51 -6.94
CA LEU A 112 -8.27 -0.12 -6.71
C LEU A 112 -8.58 0.60 -8.00
N ALA A 113 -7.74 0.49 -9.02
CA ALA A 113 -7.97 1.12 -10.33
C ALA A 113 -9.33 0.72 -10.94
N ARG A 114 -9.81 -0.50 -10.64
CA ARG A 114 -11.08 -0.98 -11.16
C ARG A 114 -12.29 -0.67 -10.29
N HIS A 115 -12.13 -0.72 -8.98
CA HIS A 115 -13.25 -0.68 -8.04
C HIS A 115 -13.38 0.61 -7.26
N LEU A 116 -12.29 1.37 -7.08
CA LEU A 116 -12.32 2.65 -6.36
C LEU A 116 -13.00 3.73 -7.22
N ARG A 117 -13.92 4.43 -6.61
CA ARG A 117 -14.46 5.70 -7.12
C ARG A 117 -14.14 6.77 -6.10
N PRO A 118 -13.08 7.58 -6.36
CA PRO A 118 -12.71 8.64 -5.45
C PRO A 118 -13.81 9.71 -5.42
N ASP A 119 -14.06 10.23 -4.24
CA ASP A 119 -14.97 11.34 -4.01
C ASP A 119 -14.29 12.47 -3.22
N ARG A 120 -14.98 13.58 -3.04
CA ARG A 120 -14.44 14.72 -2.29
C ARG A 120 -14.12 14.38 -0.84
N ARG A 121 -14.85 13.42 -0.23
CA ARG A 121 -14.60 13.01 1.16
C ARG A 121 -13.26 12.33 1.30
N LEU A 122 -12.90 11.47 0.35
CA LEU A 122 -11.59 10.79 0.32
C LEU A 122 -10.45 11.82 0.15
N LEU A 123 -10.66 12.84 -0.69
CA LEU A 123 -9.71 13.92 -0.87
C LEU A 123 -9.52 14.74 0.40
N TYR A 124 -10.62 15.11 1.08
CA TYR A 124 -10.55 15.86 2.34
C TYR A 124 -9.90 15.03 3.45
N ALA A 125 -10.17 13.72 3.52
CA ALA A 125 -9.53 12.84 4.47
C ALA A 125 -8.01 12.76 4.24
N ALA A 126 -7.57 12.64 2.98
CA ALA A 126 -6.17 12.67 2.62
C ALA A 126 -5.50 14.00 2.98
N ALA A 127 -6.15 15.12 2.64
CA ALA A 127 -5.64 16.46 2.96
C ALA A 127 -5.54 16.70 4.47
N ALA A 128 -6.53 16.27 5.24
CA ALA A 128 -6.51 16.37 6.70
C ALA A 128 -5.37 15.53 7.32
N SER A 129 -5.16 14.31 6.83
CA SER A 129 -4.07 13.46 7.30
C SER A 129 -2.69 14.04 6.95
N ALA A 130 -2.54 14.59 5.75
CA ALA A 130 -1.31 15.30 5.35
C ALA A 130 -1.05 16.51 6.25
N ALA A 131 -2.05 17.36 6.48
CA ALA A 131 -1.92 18.52 7.35
C ALA A 131 -1.54 18.15 8.80
N LEU A 132 -2.08 17.04 9.33
CA LEU A 132 -1.69 16.53 10.65
C LEU A 132 -0.25 16.03 10.66
N CYS A 133 0.21 15.34 9.61
CA CYS A 133 1.62 14.94 9.49
C CYS A 133 2.54 16.16 9.42
N ASP A 134 2.18 17.17 8.64
CA ASP A 134 2.95 18.42 8.53
C ASP A 134 3.03 19.17 9.87
N LEU A 135 1.92 19.20 10.62
CA LEU A 135 1.89 19.78 11.96
C LEU A 135 2.85 19.06 12.92
N LEU A 136 2.90 17.71 12.85
CA LEU A 136 3.85 16.93 13.64
C LEU A 136 5.30 17.26 13.27
N VAL A 137 5.61 17.43 11.98
CA VAL A 137 6.95 17.84 11.53
C VAL A 137 7.30 19.23 12.06
N LEU A 138 6.35 20.18 12.04
CA LEU A 138 6.56 21.52 12.60
C LEU A 138 6.84 21.48 14.11
N VAL A 139 6.14 20.61 14.85
CA VAL A 139 6.41 20.39 16.30
C VAL A 139 7.82 19.83 16.50
N GLN A 140 8.28 18.91 15.67
CA GLN A 140 9.63 18.35 15.74
C GLN A 140 10.72 19.42 15.48
N LEU A 141 10.46 20.38 14.58
CA LEU A 141 11.38 21.49 14.30
C LEU A 141 11.61 22.40 15.54
N THR A 142 10.69 22.43 16.51
CA THR A 142 10.86 23.18 17.77
C THR A 142 11.79 22.47 18.79
N GLY A 143 12.44 21.38 18.40
CA GLY A 143 13.30 20.57 19.26
C GLY A 143 12.56 19.62 20.20
N ARG A 144 11.25 19.57 20.14
CA ARG A 144 10.42 18.59 20.87
C ARG A 144 10.20 17.39 19.98
N ASN A 145 10.95 16.31 20.26
CA ASN A 145 10.71 15.04 19.56
C ASN A 145 9.68 14.21 20.36
N PRO A 146 8.45 14.04 19.86
CA PRO A 146 7.42 13.27 20.54
C PRO A 146 7.60 11.74 20.40
N PHE A 147 8.65 11.26 19.67
CA PHE A 147 8.87 9.83 19.34
C PHE A 147 10.21 9.31 19.87
#